data_172288bf8192952d4ebfd7c90d866e76
#
_entry.id   172288bf8192952d4ebfd7c90d866e76
#
_cell.length_a   1.000
_cell.length_b   1.000
_cell.length_c   1.000
_cell.angle_alpha   90.00
_cell.angle_beta   90.00
_cell.angle_gamma   90.00
#
_symmetry.space_group_name_H-M   'P 1'
#
loop_
_entity.id
_entity.type
_entity.pdbx_description
1 polymer ?
#
loop_
_entity_poly.entity_id
_entity_poly.type
_entity_poly.pdbx_seq_one_letter_code
_entity_poly.pdbx_strand_id
1 'polypeptide(L)'
;VKALGLTDTKKMETVPKHKSNLLNQGKVISVRGSVVDIKFDTHLPPINTVLHAGEYDQIIIEVQEQRDAHQVRGIALTPTQGLARGMVVETDGKELTVPVGKTIMGRMFDVFGNTIDQEKPLSSEVERRNIHQLPPPLAKRSTKSEIFVTGIKAIDVLIPLERGGKAGLFGGAGVGKTVLLTEMIHNMVGHNKGVSMFCGIGERCREGQELYHDMKAAGVLDNMVMIFGQMNEPPGARFRVGHAALTMAEYFRDDEHRDVLLLIDNIFRFIQAGMEVSGLMGQMPSRLGYQPTMGTELAKLEERIANTAAGAITSIQAVYVPADDLTDPAAVHTFSHLSASIVLSRKKASEGLYPAIDLLQSSSKMATPGIIGERHYNLAQAIRHTLAQYEELKDIIAMLGLEQLSVDDRNLVNRARRLERFLTQPFFTTVQFSGLKGKEVGLDDALNGCERILADEFKDLPESAFYMIGIIDEAKEKGAGKKKDDSKNKDDSKNKDDSKEEVTEVQPK
;
A
#
# COMPACT_ATOMS: atom_id res chain seq x y z
N VAL A 1 42.98 40.20 -2.65
CA VAL A 1 42.70 38.79 -2.40
C VAL A 1 42.71 38.59 -0.89
N LYS A 2 41.56 38.65 -0.22
CA LYS A 2 41.41 38.43 1.22
C LYS A 2 40.64 37.13 1.42
N ALA A 3 41.20 36.26 2.26
CA ALA A 3 40.67 34.97 2.68
C ALA A 3 39.38 35.13 3.48
N LEU A 4 38.39 34.32 3.17
CA LEU A 4 37.19 34.09 3.96
C LEU A 4 37.50 32.98 4.98
N GLY A 5 37.49 33.36 6.27
CA GLY A 5 37.62 32.42 7.38
C GLY A 5 36.35 31.59 7.57
N LEU A 6 36.48 30.28 7.54
CA LEU A 6 35.55 29.32 8.01
C LEU A 6 36.11 28.68 9.28
N THR A 7 35.70 29.18 10.44
CA THR A 7 35.85 28.50 11.72
C THR A 7 34.54 28.68 12.48
N ASP A 8 33.65 27.71 12.35
CA ASP A 8 32.61 27.46 13.35
C ASP A 8 32.44 25.95 13.48
N THR A 9 33.32 25.35 14.25
CA THR A 9 33.12 24.04 14.86
C THR A 9 32.11 24.23 15.98
N LYS A 10 30.81 24.05 15.68
CA LYS A 10 29.78 23.85 16.72
C LYS A 10 30.19 22.62 17.53
N LYS A 11 30.58 22.87 18.78
CA LYS A 11 30.67 21.85 19.82
C LYS A 11 29.36 21.11 19.86
N MET A 12 29.37 19.82 19.50
CA MET A 12 28.31 18.90 19.84
C MET A 12 28.18 18.88 21.36
N GLU A 13 27.06 19.35 21.87
CA GLU A 13 26.74 19.20 23.28
C GLU A 13 26.68 17.70 23.58
N THR A 14 27.52 17.29 24.50
CA THR A 14 27.56 15.94 25.04
C THR A 14 26.25 15.70 25.79
N VAL A 15 25.37 14.85 25.25
CA VAL A 15 24.20 14.32 25.95
C VAL A 15 24.70 13.64 27.24
N PRO A 16 24.15 13.99 28.42
CA PRO A 16 24.61 13.43 29.67
C PRO A 16 24.34 11.91 29.69
N LYS A 17 25.36 11.11 29.97
CA LYS A 17 25.23 9.68 30.23
C LYS A 17 24.25 9.47 31.39
N HIS A 18 23.08 8.95 31.10
CA HIS A 18 22.19 8.40 32.12
C HIS A 18 22.89 7.19 32.77
N LYS A 19 23.43 7.40 33.95
CA LYS A 19 23.85 6.30 34.82
C LYS A 19 22.59 5.60 35.34
N SER A 20 22.12 4.56 34.64
CA SER A 20 21.21 3.57 35.22
C SER A 20 22.06 2.41 35.74
N ASN A 21 21.86 2.05 37.00
CA ASN A 21 22.46 0.88 37.61
C ASN A 21 22.02 -0.39 36.87
N LEU A 22 23.00 -1.31 36.62
CA LEU A 22 22.88 -2.67 36.12
C LEU A 22 22.67 -2.81 34.59
N LEU A 23 23.55 -2.19 33.80
CA LEU A 23 23.72 -2.62 32.42
C LEU A 23 24.47 -3.97 32.40
N ASN A 24 23.87 -5.00 31.77
CA ASN A 24 24.55 -6.23 31.48
C ASN A 24 25.52 -6.01 30.33
N GLN A 25 26.81 -6.38 30.55
CA GLN A 25 27.86 -6.13 29.56
C GLN A 25 28.35 -7.46 28.95
N GLY A 26 28.49 -7.45 27.64
CA GLY A 26 29.10 -8.49 26.84
C GLY A 26 30.30 -7.99 26.03
N LYS A 27 31.00 -8.91 25.39
CA LYS A 27 32.11 -8.64 24.49
C LYS A 27 31.89 -9.28 23.13
N VAL A 28 32.12 -8.52 22.08
CA VAL A 28 32.05 -9.02 20.70
C VAL A 28 33.12 -10.09 20.48
N ILE A 29 32.71 -11.25 20.02
CA ILE A 29 33.60 -12.37 19.66
C ILE A 29 33.87 -12.39 18.17
N SER A 30 32.81 -12.17 17.36
CA SER A 30 32.86 -12.28 15.92
C SER A 30 31.86 -11.32 15.28
N VAL A 31 32.27 -10.73 14.15
CA VAL A 31 31.40 -9.90 13.30
C VAL A 31 31.46 -10.45 11.87
N ARG A 32 30.30 -10.76 11.28
CA ARG A 32 30.17 -11.25 9.90
C ARG A 32 29.02 -10.52 9.20
N GLY A 33 29.34 -9.40 8.56
CA GLY A 33 28.30 -8.52 8.04
C GLY A 33 27.40 -8.01 9.17
N SER A 34 26.11 -8.28 9.07
CA SER A 34 25.13 -7.90 10.11
C SER A 34 25.03 -8.89 11.26
N VAL A 35 25.69 -10.06 11.22
CA VAL A 35 25.66 -11.04 12.31
C VAL A 35 26.81 -10.80 13.27
N VAL A 36 26.49 -10.73 14.56
CA VAL A 36 27.43 -10.48 15.64
C VAL A 36 27.29 -11.57 16.71
N ASP A 37 28.40 -12.26 17.02
CA ASP A 37 28.48 -13.20 18.15
C ASP A 37 29.06 -12.44 19.34
N ILE A 38 28.41 -12.55 20.51
CA ILE A 38 28.70 -11.78 21.71
C ILE A 38 28.75 -12.73 22.91
N LYS A 39 29.78 -12.58 23.73
CA LYS A 39 29.94 -13.34 24.98
C LYS A 39 29.54 -12.49 26.17
N PHE A 40 28.73 -13.07 27.05
CA PHE A 40 28.35 -12.54 28.35
C PHE A 40 28.94 -13.42 29.47
N ASP A 41 29.52 -12.81 30.48
CA ASP A 41 30.18 -13.53 31.59
C ASP A 41 29.18 -13.76 32.74
N THR A 42 28.07 -13.02 32.83
CA THR A 42 27.11 -13.07 33.93
C THR A 42 25.78 -13.69 33.51
N HIS A 43 24.96 -12.97 32.79
CA HIS A 43 23.61 -13.41 32.38
C HIS A 43 23.44 -13.25 30.89
N LEU A 44 22.90 -14.29 30.23
CA LEU A 44 22.53 -14.18 28.84
C LEU A 44 21.28 -13.28 28.68
N PRO A 45 21.30 -12.28 27.78
CA PRO A 45 20.08 -11.57 27.45
C PRO A 45 19.08 -12.48 26.74
N PRO A 46 17.78 -12.32 27.02
CA PRO A 46 16.70 -13.01 26.29
C PRO A 46 16.74 -12.77 24.79
N ILE A 47 16.04 -13.61 24.03
CA ILE A 47 15.80 -13.40 22.60
C ILE A 47 14.98 -12.11 22.43
N ASN A 48 15.22 -11.38 21.34
CA ASN A 48 14.67 -10.06 21.00
C ASN A 48 15.21 -8.88 21.84
N THR A 49 16.07 -9.14 22.84
CA THR A 49 16.71 -8.06 23.59
C THR A 49 17.60 -7.23 22.68
N VAL A 50 17.55 -5.91 22.85
CA VAL A 50 18.41 -4.95 22.13
C VAL A 50 19.73 -4.77 22.89
N LEU A 51 20.81 -4.83 22.13
CA LEU A 51 22.18 -4.60 22.59
C LEU A 51 22.72 -3.36 21.88
N HIS A 52 23.45 -2.53 22.62
CA HIS A 52 24.08 -1.31 22.13
C HIS A 52 25.61 -1.46 22.10
N ALA A 53 26.23 -1.04 21.02
CA ALA A 53 27.68 -1.07 20.84
C ALA A 53 28.15 0.20 20.08
N GLY A 54 29.47 0.42 20.11
CA GLY A 54 30.09 1.57 19.52
C GLY A 54 30.34 2.71 20.52
N GLU A 55 31.08 3.74 20.09
CA GLU A 55 31.50 4.82 20.97
C GLU A 55 30.32 5.67 21.49
N TYR A 56 29.24 5.73 20.69
CA TYR A 56 28.04 6.53 20.97
C TYR A 56 26.76 5.68 20.96
N ASP A 57 26.84 4.37 21.24
CA ASP A 57 25.73 3.43 21.21
C ASP A 57 24.98 3.35 19.85
N GLN A 58 25.69 3.74 18.77
CA GLN A 58 25.10 3.85 17.44
C GLN A 58 24.86 2.50 16.75
N ILE A 59 25.48 1.41 17.24
CA ILE A 59 25.32 0.08 16.67
C ILE A 59 24.29 -0.68 17.51
N ILE A 60 23.14 -0.93 16.94
CA ILE A 60 22.00 -1.60 17.57
C ILE A 60 21.94 -3.02 17.06
N ILE A 61 21.95 -3.99 17.97
CA ILE A 61 21.94 -5.43 17.67
C ILE A 61 20.79 -6.07 18.43
N GLU A 62 19.98 -6.88 17.75
CA GLU A 62 18.92 -7.67 18.37
C GLU A 62 19.34 -9.11 18.53
N VAL A 63 19.17 -9.66 19.73
CA VAL A 63 19.48 -11.08 20.04
C VAL A 63 18.51 -12.00 19.32
N GLN A 64 19.03 -12.90 18.49
CA GLN A 64 18.23 -13.88 17.75
C GLN A 64 18.36 -15.30 18.30
N GLU A 65 19.51 -15.66 18.87
CA GLU A 65 19.82 -17.00 19.28
C GLU A 65 20.74 -17.00 20.52
N GLN A 66 20.46 -17.86 21.48
CA GLN A 66 21.38 -18.21 22.55
C GLN A 66 22.13 -19.49 22.14
N ARG A 67 23.43 -19.40 21.86
CA ARG A 67 24.22 -20.49 21.29
C ARG A 67 24.74 -21.48 22.34
N ASP A 68 25.10 -20.96 23.49
CA ASP A 68 25.56 -21.73 24.63
C ASP A 68 25.30 -20.95 25.92
N ALA A 69 25.83 -21.42 27.06
CA ALA A 69 25.64 -20.82 28.38
C ALA A 69 26.19 -19.39 28.51
N HIS A 70 27.04 -18.94 27.57
CA HIS A 70 27.72 -17.65 27.64
C HIS A 70 27.68 -16.84 26.34
N GLN A 71 27.12 -17.38 25.27
CA GLN A 71 27.15 -16.74 23.96
C GLN A 71 25.78 -16.53 23.35
N VAL A 72 25.57 -15.35 22.85
CA VAL A 72 24.40 -15.02 22.00
C VAL A 72 24.85 -14.66 20.61
N ARG A 73 23.99 -14.91 19.67
CA ARG A 73 24.08 -14.42 18.30
C ARG A 73 22.97 -13.42 18.05
N GLY A 74 23.36 -12.23 17.60
CA GLY A 74 22.46 -11.17 17.24
C GLY A 74 22.58 -10.76 15.77
N ILE A 75 21.54 -10.10 15.30
CA ILE A 75 21.52 -9.41 14.00
C ILE A 75 21.58 -7.89 14.22
N ALA A 76 22.50 -7.23 13.57
CA ALA A 76 22.58 -5.78 13.62
C ALA A 76 21.44 -5.16 12.81
N LEU A 77 20.75 -4.21 13.44
CA LEU A 77 19.69 -3.41 12.84
C LEU A 77 20.25 -2.12 12.21
N THR A 78 21.50 -1.77 12.57
CA THR A 78 22.27 -0.64 12.01
C THR A 78 23.54 -1.16 11.34
N PRO A 79 24.19 -0.34 10.48
CA PRO A 79 25.48 -0.72 9.91
C PRO A 79 26.51 -1.06 10.99
N THR A 80 27.25 -2.16 10.79
CA THR A 80 28.28 -2.65 11.73
C THR A 80 29.65 -2.04 11.54
N GLN A 81 29.78 -0.98 10.75
CA GLN A 81 31.05 -0.29 10.51
C GLN A 81 31.61 0.26 11.82
N GLY A 82 32.87 -0.04 12.07
CA GLY A 82 33.55 0.32 13.31
C GLY A 82 33.41 -0.69 14.44
N LEU A 83 32.55 -1.73 14.31
CA LEU A 83 32.44 -2.79 15.30
C LEU A 83 33.62 -3.77 15.17
N ALA A 84 34.35 -3.96 16.26
CA ALA A 84 35.52 -4.83 16.29
C ALA A 84 35.40 -5.91 17.38
N ARG A 85 36.11 -7.03 17.17
CA ARG A 85 36.23 -8.08 18.17
C ARG A 85 36.83 -7.51 19.48
N GLY A 86 36.26 -7.90 20.61
CA GLY A 86 36.64 -7.43 21.92
C GLY A 86 35.96 -6.15 22.38
N MET A 87 35.23 -5.45 21.52
CA MET A 87 34.45 -4.27 21.93
C MET A 87 33.34 -4.67 22.91
N VAL A 88 33.05 -3.76 23.83
CA VAL A 88 32.01 -3.91 24.82
C VAL A 88 30.65 -3.65 24.17
N VAL A 89 29.68 -4.46 24.55
CA VAL A 89 28.26 -4.36 24.17
C VAL A 89 27.46 -4.26 25.46
N GLU A 90 26.53 -3.34 25.53
CA GLU A 90 25.70 -3.11 26.72
C GLU A 90 24.22 -3.34 26.43
N THR A 91 23.48 -3.77 27.43
CA THR A 91 22.01 -3.88 27.34
C THR A 91 21.33 -3.59 28.68
N ASP A 92 20.17 -2.96 28.61
CA ASP A 92 19.26 -2.78 29.76
C ASP A 92 18.21 -3.90 29.86
N GLY A 93 18.32 -4.93 29.00
CA GLY A 93 17.42 -6.08 28.98
C GLY A 93 16.09 -5.85 28.26
N LYS A 94 15.91 -4.70 27.61
CA LYS A 94 14.67 -4.39 26.91
C LYS A 94 14.69 -4.79 25.44
N GLU A 95 13.52 -5.00 24.89
CA GLU A 95 13.29 -5.21 23.46
C GLU A 95 13.24 -3.88 22.71
N LEU A 96 13.24 -3.93 21.37
CA LEU A 96 13.06 -2.77 20.53
C LEU A 96 11.67 -2.16 20.75
N THR A 97 11.64 -0.85 20.97
CA THR A 97 10.40 -0.09 21.21
C THR A 97 10.21 1.01 20.18
N VAL A 98 8.95 1.35 19.92
CA VAL A 98 8.56 2.48 19.06
C VAL A 98 7.62 3.43 19.79
N PRO A 99 7.61 4.73 19.46
CA PRO A 99 6.69 5.69 20.04
C PRO A 99 5.26 5.38 19.58
N VAL A 100 4.30 5.59 20.48
CA VAL A 100 2.87 5.46 20.21
C VAL A 100 2.14 6.71 20.73
N GLY A 101 0.91 6.92 20.32
CA GLY A 101 0.10 8.05 20.77
C GLY A 101 -0.23 9.03 19.66
N LYS A 102 -1.06 10.03 19.98
CA LYS A 102 -1.49 11.05 18.99
C LYS A 102 -0.35 11.89 18.44
N THR A 103 0.73 12.00 19.19
CA THR A 103 1.90 12.83 18.83
C THR A 103 2.69 12.29 17.65
N ILE A 104 2.47 11.03 17.26
CA ILE A 104 3.10 10.45 16.07
C ILE A 104 2.34 10.74 14.76
N MET A 105 1.14 11.30 14.84
CA MET A 105 0.35 11.68 13.67
C MET A 105 1.05 12.76 12.86
N GLY A 106 0.97 12.66 11.54
CA GLY A 106 1.63 13.58 10.61
C GLY A 106 3.14 13.38 10.46
N ARG A 107 3.72 12.36 11.10
CA ARG A 107 5.15 12.17 11.21
C ARG A 107 5.66 10.96 10.42
N MET A 108 6.95 11.00 10.11
CA MET A 108 7.68 9.94 9.40
C MET A 108 8.79 9.37 10.31
N PHE A 109 8.87 8.04 10.38
CA PHE A 109 9.75 7.32 11.30
C PHE A 109 10.64 6.29 10.61
N ASP A 110 11.79 6.01 11.24
CA ASP A 110 12.59 4.81 10.99
C ASP A 110 12.11 3.63 11.85
N VAL A 111 12.76 2.47 11.73
CA VAL A 111 12.45 1.26 12.50
C VAL A 111 12.61 1.43 14.01
N PHE A 112 13.44 2.37 14.46
CA PHE A 112 13.68 2.68 15.87
C PHE A 112 12.68 3.68 16.44
N GLY A 113 11.79 4.19 15.60
CA GLY A 113 10.84 5.25 15.95
C GLY A 113 11.49 6.62 16.10
N ASN A 114 12.62 6.85 15.45
CA ASN A 114 13.19 8.18 15.30
C ASN A 114 12.49 8.90 14.14
N THR A 115 12.26 10.20 14.28
CA THR A 115 11.67 11.00 13.22
C THR A 115 12.67 11.27 12.10
N ILE A 116 12.26 11.05 10.85
CA ILE A 116 13.09 11.25 9.64
C ILE A 116 12.49 12.30 8.69
N ASP A 117 11.48 13.03 9.13
CA ASP A 117 10.74 14.07 8.38
C ASP A 117 11.38 15.47 8.47
N GLN A 118 12.55 15.61 9.10
CA GLN A 118 13.25 16.88 9.34
C GLN A 118 12.48 17.88 10.22
N GLU A 119 11.38 17.46 10.82
CA GLU A 119 10.63 18.24 11.82
C GLU A 119 11.27 18.06 13.22
N LYS A 120 10.75 18.81 14.21
CA LYS A 120 11.27 18.72 15.58
C LYS A 120 11.16 17.28 16.12
N PRO A 121 12.17 16.78 16.84
CA PRO A 121 12.10 15.46 17.47
C PRO A 121 10.90 15.38 18.43
N LEU A 122 10.38 14.16 18.61
CA LEU A 122 9.34 13.91 19.61
C LEU A 122 9.90 14.17 21.03
N SER A 123 9.01 14.52 21.96
CA SER A 123 9.35 14.61 23.38
C SER A 123 9.86 13.26 23.91
N SER A 124 10.81 13.29 24.83
CA SER A 124 11.29 12.07 25.52
C SER A 124 10.23 11.41 26.41
N GLU A 125 9.12 12.10 26.70
CA GLU A 125 8.01 11.60 27.52
C GLU A 125 6.96 10.82 26.73
N VAL A 126 7.12 10.69 25.39
CA VAL A 126 6.19 9.94 24.54
C VAL A 126 6.20 8.46 24.95
N GLU A 127 5.01 7.90 25.13
CA GLU A 127 4.86 6.46 25.40
C GLU A 127 5.53 5.62 24.30
N ARG A 128 6.24 4.58 24.69
CA ARG A 128 6.89 3.64 23.77
C ARG A 128 6.45 2.22 24.10
N ARG A 129 6.19 1.42 23.06
CA ARG A 129 5.77 0.02 23.18
C ARG A 129 6.71 -0.90 22.41
N ASN A 130 6.87 -2.12 22.92
CA ASN A 130 7.67 -3.17 22.26
C ASN A 130 7.07 -3.52 20.90
N ILE A 131 7.94 -3.80 19.93
CA ILE A 131 7.50 -4.20 18.60
C ILE A 131 7.07 -5.66 18.53
N HIS A 132 7.56 -6.51 19.43
CA HIS A 132 7.24 -7.94 19.51
C HIS A 132 5.95 -8.19 20.30
N GLN A 133 4.82 -7.72 19.76
CA GLN A 133 3.51 -7.97 20.33
C GLN A 133 2.92 -9.29 19.83
N LEU A 134 2.11 -9.92 20.67
CA LEU A 134 1.36 -11.12 20.30
C LEU A 134 0.09 -10.72 19.53
N PRO A 135 -0.36 -11.58 18.60
CA PRO A 135 -1.66 -11.39 17.95
C PRO A 135 -2.80 -11.30 18.98
N PRO A 136 -3.87 -10.56 18.68
CA PRO A 136 -5.04 -10.53 19.55
C PRO A 136 -5.60 -11.93 19.78
N PRO A 137 -5.88 -12.34 21.05
CA PRO A 137 -6.44 -13.64 21.32
C PRO A 137 -7.82 -13.80 20.67
N LEU A 138 -8.20 -15.03 20.32
CA LEU A 138 -9.47 -15.33 19.64
C LEU A 138 -10.69 -14.72 20.34
N ALA A 139 -10.68 -14.67 21.67
CA ALA A 139 -11.77 -14.10 22.46
C ALA A 139 -11.96 -12.58 22.26
N LYS A 140 -10.93 -11.86 21.80
CA LYS A 140 -11.00 -10.42 21.52
C LYS A 140 -11.30 -10.11 20.05
N ARG A 141 -11.19 -11.10 19.16
CA ARG A 141 -11.48 -10.91 17.73
C ARG A 141 -12.99 -10.82 17.49
N SER A 142 -13.39 -9.87 16.68
CA SER A 142 -14.78 -9.80 16.21
C SER A 142 -15.03 -10.91 15.19
N THR A 143 -16.16 -11.62 15.35
CA THR A 143 -16.63 -12.63 14.39
C THR A 143 -17.53 -12.05 13.32
N LYS A 144 -17.84 -10.75 13.40
CA LYS A 144 -18.66 -10.08 12.38
C LYS A 144 -17.83 -9.80 11.14
N SER A 145 -18.27 -10.31 10.01
CA SER A 145 -17.74 -9.95 8.70
C SER A 145 -18.47 -8.71 8.20
N GLU A 146 -17.77 -7.60 8.15
CA GLU A 146 -18.25 -6.31 7.67
C GLU A 146 -17.40 -5.87 6.47
N ILE A 147 -17.99 -5.20 5.49
CA ILE A 147 -17.25 -4.66 4.37
C ILE A 147 -16.60 -3.33 4.73
N PHE A 148 -15.40 -3.13 4.22
CA PHE A 148 -14.69 -1.86 4.25
C PHE A 148 -14.94 -1.13 2.93
N VAL A 149 -15.68 -0.03 2.96
CA VAL A 149 -16.01 0.76 1.78
C VAL A 149 -14.84 1.69 1.46
N THR A 150 -14.35 1.62 0.23
CA THR A 150 -13.18 2.39 -0.22
C THR A 150 -13.54 3.69 -0.93
N GLY A 151 -14.79 3.88 -1.35
CA GLY A 151 -15.23 4.98 -2.19
C GLY A 151 -14.78 4.88 -3.65
N ILE A 152 -14.23 3.71 -4.04
CA ILE A 152 -13.77 3.40 -5.40
C ILE A 152 -14.70 2.37 -6.03
N LYS A 153 -15.49 2.78 -7.01
CA LYS A 153 -16.55 1.94 -7.63
C LYS A 153 -16.10 0.54 -8.00
N ALA A 154 -14.96 0.45 -8.70
CA ALA A 154 -14.44 -0.83 -9.19
C ALA A 154 -14.14 -1.83 -8.06
N ILE A 155 -13.65 -1.33 -6.93
CA ILE A 155 -13.35 -2.14 -5.75
C ILE A 155 -14.64 -2.48 -5.01
N ASP A 156 -15.40 -1.48 -4.63
CA ASP A 156 -16.56 -1.66 -3.76
C ASP A 156 -17.65 -2.54 -4.40
N VAL A 157 -17.84 -2.45 -5.73
CA VAL A 157 -18.83 -3.25 -6.45
C VAL A 157 -18.38 -4.70 -6.67
N LEU A 158 -17.12 -4.94 -7.08
CA LEU A 158 -16.66 -6.25 -7.54
C LEU A 158 -15.69 -6.95 -6.60
N ILE A 159 -14.99 -6.21 -5.76
CA ILE A 159 -13.91 -6.71 -4.90
C ILE A 159 -14.11 -6.18 -3.47
N PRO A 160 -15.29 -6.34 -2.85
CA PRO A 160 -15.56 -5.77 -1.52
C PRO A 160 -14.48 -6.21 -0.53
N LEU A 161 -13.88 -5.25 0.17
CA LEU A 161 -12.82 -5.51 1.14
C LEU A 161 -13.43 -5.84 2.51
N GLU A 162 -12.73 -6.65 3.28
CA GLU A 162 -13.10 -7.01 4.64
C GLU A 162 -12.57 -5.97 5.62
N ARG A 163 -13.42 -5.46 6.51
CA ARG A 163 -13.00 -4.62 7.62
C ARG A 163 -12.22 -5.46 8.64
N GLY A 164 -10.97 -5.07 8.88
CA GLY A 164 -10.04 -5.90 9.67
C GLY A 164 -9.43 -7.06 8.90
N GLY A 165 -9.66 -7.14 7.59
CA GLY A 165 -9.07 -8.11 6.68
C GLY A 165 -7.80 -7.61 6.00
N LYS A 166 -7.32 -8.43 5.07
CA LYS A 166 -6.06 -8.20 4.34
C LYS A 166 -6.32 -8.32 2.85
N ALA A 167 -6.03 -7.26 2.11
CA ALA A 167 -6.13 -7.24 0.65
C ALA A 167 -4.74 -7.18 0.02
N GLY A 168 -4.48 -8.02 -0.96
CA GLY A 168 -3.27 -7.96 -1.77
C GLY A 168 -3.48 -7.09 -3.00
N LEU A 169 -2.54 -6.18 -3.26
CA LEU A 169 -2.50 -5.35 -4.46
C LEU A 169 -1.39 -5.84 -5.38
N PHE A 170 -1.78 -6.47 -6.47
CA PHE A 170 -0.90 -7.09 -7.45
C PHE A 170 -0.75 -6.20 -8.69
N GLY A 171 0.42 -6.20 -9.29
CA GLY A 171 0.65 -5.49 -10.56
C GLY A 171 2.11 -5.12 -10.76
N GLY A 172 2.47 -4.92 -12.00
CA GLY A 172 3.81 -4.47 -12.39
C GLY A 172 4.11 -3.03 -11.98
N ALA A 173 5.30 -2.54 -12.32
CA ALA A 173 5.65 -1.13 -12.15
C ALA A 173 4.84 -0.25 -13.12
N GLY A 174 4.48 0.97 -12.68
CA GLY A 174 3.85 1.99 -13.52
C GLY A 174 2.34 1.79 -13.81
N VAL A 175 1.66 0.86 -13.13
CA VAL A 175 0.21 0.64 -13.32
C VAL A 175 -0.66 1.44 -12.35
N GLY A 176 -0.07 2.31 -11.52
CA GLY A 176 -0.80 3.20 -10.61
C GLY A 176 -1.04 2.63 -9.21
N LYS A 177 -0.20 1.70 -8.71
CA LYS A 177 -0.31 1.17 -7.34
C LYS A 177 -0.32 2.27 -6.30
N THR A 178 0.71 3.11 -6.31
CA THR A 178 0.85 4.21 -5.34
C THR A 178 -0.32 5.18 -5.42
N VAL A 179 -0.77 5.52 -6.63
CA VAL A 179 -1.93 6.41 -6.85
C VAL A 179 -3.20 5.83 -6.23
N LEU A 180 -3.44 4.53 -6.41
CA LEU A 180 -4.59 3.85 -5.82
C LEU A 180 -4.52 3.85 -4.29
N LEU A 181 -3.34 3.55 -3.72
CA LEU A 181 -3.11 3.58 -2.27
C LEU A 181 -3.34 4.98 -1.69
N THR A 182 -2.82 6.01 -2.35
CA THR A 182 -2.99 7.41 -1.94
C THR A 182 -4.46 7.83 -1.93
N GLU A 183 -5.22 7.40 -2.95
CA GLU A 183 -6.66 7.70 -3.02
C GLU A 183 -7.44 7.01 -1.90
N MET A 184 -7.07 5.76 -1.56
CA MET A 184 -7.69 5.06 -0.43
C MET A 184 -7.41 5.76 0.91
N ILE A 185 -6.19 6.29 1.10
CA ILE A 185 -5.85 7.11 2.28
C ILE A 185 -6.75 8.34 2.32
N HIS A 186 -6.85 9.06 1.19
CA HIS A 186 -7.66 10.26 1.09
C HIS A 186 -9.13 10.00 1.49
N ASN A 187 -9.72 8.93 0.93
CA ASN A 187 -11.11 8.58 1.19
C ASN A 187 -11.34 8.12 2.64
N MET A 188 -10.38 7.38 3.23
CA MET A 188 -10.44 6.96 4.63
C MET A 188 -10.48 8.15 5.60
N VAL A 189 -9.68 9.18 5.34
CA VAL A 189 -9.64 10.40 6.17
C VAL A 189 -10.96 11.15 6.08
N GLY A 190 -11.59 11.20 4.91
CA GLY A 190 -12.85 11.90 4.68
C GLY A 190 -14.05 11.28 5.42
N HIS A 191 -14.19 9.97 5.41
CA HIS A 191 -15.42 9.27 5.85
C HIS A 191 -15.39 8.72 7.27
N ASN A 192 -14.30 8.12 7.71
CA ASN A 192 -14.33 7.24 8.90
C ASN A 192 -13.65 7.81 10.15
N LYS A 193 -13.09 9.03 10.12
CA LYS A 193 -12.22 9.55 11.21
C LYS A 193 -11.13 8.53 11.63
N GLY A 194 -10.82 7.59 10.74
CA GLY A 194 -9.82 6.57 10.91
C GLY A 194 -8.41 7.14 10.91
N VAL A 195 -7.43 6.28 11.13
CA VAL A 195 -6.00 6.59 10.99
C VAL A 195 -5.47 5.81 9.81
N SER A 196 -4.72 6.47 8.95
CA SER A 196 -3.98 5.78 7.89
C SER A 196 -2.54 5.60 8.34
N MET A 197 -1.98 4.44 8.04
CA MET A 197 -0.59 4.14 8.32
C MET A 197 0.08 3.56 7.07
N PHE A 198 1.24 4.11 6.72
CA PHE A 198 2.04 3.60 5.62
C PHE A 198 3.33 2.97 6.15
N CYS A 199 3.57 1.73 5.77
CA CYS A 199 4.77 0.97 6.09
C CYS A 199 5.55 0.64 4.82
N GLY A 200 6.65 1.35 4.59
CA GLY A 200 7.56 1.11 3.47
C GLY A 200 8.64 0.11 3.86
N ILE A 201 8.59 -1.11 3.31
CA ILE A 201 9.55 -2.17 3.57
C ILE A 201 10.49 -2.33 2.39
N GLY A 202 11.76 -1.99 2.54
CA GLY A 202 12.76 -2.08 1.49
C GLY A 202 12.50 -1.11 0.33
N GLU A 203 11.82 -0.01 0.58
CA GLU A 203 11.53 1.02 -0.40
C GLU A 203 12.73 1.94 -0.62
N ARG A 204 12.77 2.58 -1.80
CA ARG A 204 13.79 3.56 -2.12
C ARG A 204 13.53 4.87 -1.37
N CYS A 205 14.59 5.49 -0.86
CA CYS A 205 14.51 6.77 -0.14
C CYS A 205 13.73 7.83 -0.94
N ARG A 206 13.93 7.88 -2.27
CA ARG A 206 13.26 8.83 -3.16
C ARG A 206 11.76 8.61 -3.22
N GLU A 207 11.31 7.35 -3.33
CA GLU A 207 9.89 7.01 -3.41
C GLU A 207 9.16 7.34 -2.10
N GLY A 208 9.81 7.10 -0.95
CA GLY A 208 9.30 7.51 0.35
C GLY A 208 9.17 9.02 0.52
N GLN A 209 10.15 9.79 0.01
CA GLN A 209 10.12 11.25 0.04
C GLN A 209 9.04 11.82 -0.90
N GLU A 210 8.92 11.29 -2.11
CA GLU A 210 7.87 11.67 -3.06
C GLU A 210 6.49 11.42 -2.45
N LEU A 211 6.26 10.24 -1.85
CA LEU A 211 5.02 9.90 -1.17
C LEU A 211 4.69 10.87 -0.03
N TYR A 212 5.68 11.23 0.80
CA TYR A 212 5.49 12.21 1.88
C TYR A 212 5.03 13.58 1.33
N HIS A 213 5.64 14.05 0.25
CA HIS A 213 5.26 15.31 -0.39
C HIS A 213 3.85 15.23 -1.01
N ASP A 214 3.51 14.11 -1.64
CA ASP A 214 2.19 13.90 -2.22
C ASP A 214 1.10 13.88 -1.14
N MET A 215 1.34 13.21 -0.01
CA MET A 215 0.42 13.20 1.13
C MET A 215 0.24 14.59 1.73
N LYS A 216 1.33 15.34 1.84
CA LYS A 216 1.31 16.73 2.34
C LYS A 216 0.54 17.63 1.39
N ALA A 217 0.77 17.50 0.08
CA ALA A 217 0.06 18.27 -0.95
C ALA A 217 -1.45 17.93 -1.01
N ALA A 218 -1.79 16.65 -0.78
CA ALA A 218 -3.18 16.19 -0.70
C ALA A 218 -3.88 16.59 0.62
N GLY A 219 -3.17 17.15 1.60
CA GLY A 219 -3.74 17.58 2.89
C GLY A 219 -4.17 16.42 3.80
N VAL A 220 -3.67 15.21 3.59
CA VAL A 220 -4.03 14.02 4.37
C VAL A 220 -2.98 13.62 5.40
N LEU A 221 -1.81 14.26 5.37
CA LEU A 221 -0.67 13.92 6.20
C LEU A 221 -0.99 13.94 7.70
N ASP A 222 -1.78 14.90 8.17
CA ASP A 222 -2.11 15.08 9.59
C ASP A 222 -2.88 13.89 10.20
N ASN A 223 -3.50 13.05 9.35
CA ASN A 223 -4.25 11.87 9.76
C ASN A 223 -3.55 10.55 9.44
N MET A 224 -2.26 10.61 9.14
CA MET A 224 -1.49 9.41 8.84
C MET A 224 -0.17 9.36 9.61
N VAL A 225 0.39 8.16 9.69
CA VAL A 225 1.73 7.88 10.20
C VAL A 225 2.50 7.14 9.13
N MET A 226 3.75 7.52 8.90
CA MET A 226 4.61 6.84 7.94
C MET A 226 5.80 6.22 8.66
N ILE A 227 6.14 4.97 8.32
CA ILE A 227 7.33 4.31 8.85
C ILE A 227 8.07 3.58 7.71
N PHE A 228 9.38 3.68 7.70
CA PHE A 228 10.21 3.15 6.61
C PHE A 228 11.36 2.30 7.15
N GLY A 229 11.56 1.14 6.52
CA GLY A 229 12.81 0.41 6.52
C GLY A 229 13.38 0.48 5.11
N GLN A 230 14.31 1.39 4.87
CA GLN A 230 14.79 1.72 3.53
C GLN A 230 15.62 0.59 2.91
N MET A 231 15.73 0.58 1.58
CA MET A 231 16.44 -0.47 0.82
C MET A 231 17.94 -0.58 1.19
N ASN A 232 18.57 0.52 1.57
CA ASN A 232 19.97 0.59 1.96
C ASN A 232 20.23 0.20 3.42
N GLU A 233 19.18 0.02 4.23
CA GLU A 233 19.32 -0.40 5.62
C GLU A 233 19.64 -1.91 5.72
N PRO A 234 20.27 -2.33 6.83
CA PRO A 234 20.53 -3.74 7.09
C PRO A 234 19.26 -4.60 7.02
N PRO A 235 19.38 -5.89 6.66
CA PRO A 235 18.22 -6.78 6.55
C PRO A 235 17.45 -6.92 7.88
N GLY A 236 18.12 -6.81 9.02
CA GLY A 236 17.47 -6.80 10.33
C GLY A 236 16.48 -5.65 10.49
N ALA A 237 16.83 -4.43 10.10
CA ALA A 237 15.94 -3.28 10.15
C ALA A 237 14.73 -3.46 9.22
N ARG A 238 14.96 -3.87 7.97
CA ARG A 238 13.89 -4.13 6.99
C ARG A 238 12.95 -5.25 7.43
N PHE A 239 13.44 -6.21 8.21
CA PHE A 239 12.66 -7.31 8.76
C PHE A 239 11.83 -6.90 9.98
N ARG A 240 12.19 -5.83 10.70
CA ARG A 240 11.50 -5.36 11.89
C ARG A 240 10.53 -4.21 11.67
N VAL A 241 10.67 -3.45 10.57
CA VAL A 241 9.84 -2.27 10.33
C VAL A 241 8.34 -2.59 10.25
N GLY A 242 7.94 -3.75 9.71
CA GLY A 242 6.53 -4.19 9.70
C GLY A 242 5.97 -4.43 11.10
N HIS A 243 6.78 -4.98 12.02
CA HIS A 243 6.40 -5.15 13.42
C HIS A 243 6.27 -3.82 14.16
N ALA A 244 7.16 -2.87 13.85
CA ALA A 244 7.12 -1.51 14.37
C ALA A 244 5.84 -0.78 13.92
N ALA A 245 5.52 -0.85 12.64
CA ALA A 245 4.28 -0.29 12.07
C ALA A 245 3.03 -0.86 12.77
N LEU A 246 2.97 -2.19 12.93
CA LEU A 246 1.84 -2.83 13.59
C LEU A 246 1.68 -2.39 15.04
N THR A 247 2.77 -2.23 15.79
CA THR A 247 2.70 -1.75 17.18
C THR A 247 2.13 -0.33 17.27
N MET A 248 2.51 0.55 16.35
CA MET A 248 1.92 1.89 16.25
C MET A 248 0.43 1.82 15.84
N ALA A 249 0.06 0.95 14.90
CA ALA A 249 -1.32 0.76 14.45
C ALA A 249 -2.21 0.18 15.57
N GLU A 250 -1.71 -0.78 16.33
CA GLU A 250 -2.41 -1.41 17.46
C GLU A 250 -2.79 -0.41 18.54
N TYR A 251 -1.96 0.60 18.81
CA TYR A 251 -2.32 1.67 19.73
C TYR A 251 -3.61 2.39 19.31
N PHE A 252 -3.73 2.76 18.05
CA PHE A 252 -4.93 3.44 17.57
C PHE A 252 -6.17 2.52 17.60
N ARG A 253 -6.00 1.23 17.28
CA ARG A 253 -7.08 0.24 17.35
C ARG A 253 -7.54 -0.02 18.78
N ASP A 254 -6.60 -0.29 19.69
CA ASP A 254 -6.90 -0.87 21.01
C ASP A 254 -7.14 0.21 22.09
N ASP A 255 -6.42 1.35 22.05
CA ASP A 255 -6.48 2.40 23.05
C ASP A 255 -7.35 3.58 22.58
N GLU A 256 -7.24 3.99 21.31
CA GLU A 256 -8.02 5.08 20.76
C GLU A 256 -9.36 4.63 20.17
N HIS A 257 -9.59 3.32 20.06
CA HIS A 257 -10.79 2.72 19.47
C HIS A 257 -11.11 3.25 18.07
N ARG A 258 -10.08 3.41 17.25
CA ARG A 258 -10.18 3.90 15.89
C ARG A 258 -9.86 2.80 14.89
N ASP A 259 -10.52 2.84 13.75
CA ASP A 259 -10.16 2.00 12.63
C ASP A 259 -8.86 2.50 12.01
N VAL A 260 -8.00 1.56 11.63
CA VAL A 260 -6.71 1.84 11.01
C VAL A 260 -6.66 1.20 9.63
N LEU A 261 -6.30 2.01 8.63
CA LEU A 261 -5.93 1.53 7.30
C LEU A 261 -4.41 1.39 7.25
N LEU A 262 -3.91 0.16 7.25
CA LEU A 262 -2.48 -0.13 7.17
C LEU A 262 -2.08 -0.51 5.75
N LEU A 263 -1.29 0.34 5.14
CA LEU A 263 -0.71 0.11 3.82
C LEU A 263 0.71 -0.41 3.96
N ILE A 264 1.02 -1.56 3.36
CA ILE A 264 2.36 -2.15 3.37
C ILE A 264 2.89 -2.19 1.95
N ASP A 265 3.98 -1.49 1.70
CA ASP A 265 4.71 -1.53 0.43
C ASP A 265 6.19 -1.84 0.68
N ASN A 266 6.66 -3.03 0.45
CA ASN A 266 6.08 -4.21 -0.16
C ASN A 266 6.24 -5.41 0.77
N ILE A 267 5.20 -6.23 0.98
CA ILE A 267 5.27 -7.41 1.88
C ILE A 267 6.31 -8.46 1.41
N PHE A 268 6.56 -8.58 0.11
CA PHE A 268 7.60 -9.47 -0.40
C PHE A 268 9.00 -9.07 0.10
N ARG A 269 9.25 -7.77 0.35
CA ARG A 269 10.52 -7.29 0.90
C ARG A 269 10.74 -7.72 2.35
N PHE A 270 9.66 -7.89 3.12
CA PHE A 270 9.73 -8.51 4.44
C PHE A 270 10.24 -9.95 4.35
N ILE A 271 9.67 -10.74 3.44
CA ILE A 271 10.10 -12.14 3.21
C ILE A 271 11.56 -12.17 2.74
N GLN A 272 11.96 -11.29 1.83
CA GLN A 272 13.32 -11.19 1.34
C GLN A 272 14.30 -10.82 2.47
N ALA A 273 13.96 -9.88 3.33
CA ALA A 273 14.78 -9.53 4.49
C ALA A 273 14.94 -10.70 5.45
N GLY A 274 13.87 -11.47 5.69
CA GLY A 274 13.92 -12.72 6.47
C GLY A 274 14.83 -13.78 5.83
N MET A 275 14.80 -13.93 4.52
CA MET A 275 15.70 -14.82 3.78
C MET A 275 17.18 -14.42 3.95
N GLU A 276 17.47 -13.11 3.83
CA GLU A 276 18.82 -12.58 4.05
C GLU A 276 19.30 -12.82 5.50
N VAL A 277 18.45 -12.55 6.49
CA VAL A 277 18.74 -12.81 7.92
C VAL A 277 19.02 -14.30 8.15
N SER A 278 18.15 -15.18 7.67
CA SER A 278 18.29 -16.64 7.79
C SER A 278 19.60 -17.16 7.17
N GLY A 279 19.93 -16.64 5.96
CA GLY A 279 21.19 -16.97 5.30
C GLY A 279 22.42 -16.50 6.06
N LEU A 280 22.40 -15.27 6.59
CA LEU A 280 23.48 -14.74 7.44
C LEU A 280 23.62 -15.51 8.75
N MET A 281 22.52 -15.98 9.34
CA MET A 281 22.51 -16.83 10.53
C MET A 281 23.04 -18.25 10.27
N GLY A 282 23.21 -18.62 9.00
CA GLY A 282 23.71 -19.95 8.60
C GLY A 282 22.65 -21.05 8.67
N GLN A 283 21.38 -20.71 8.62
CA GLN A 283 20.30 -21.69 8.56
C GLN A 283 20.25 -22.34 7.17
N MET A 284 19.90 -23.63 7.11
CA MET A 284 19.75 -24.34 5.83
C MET A 284 18.52 -23.80 5.11
N PRO A 285 18.66 -23.28 3.86
CA PRO A 285 17.53 -22.75 3.13
C PRO A 285 16.55 -23.86 2.70
N SER A 286 15.29 -23.48 2.59
CA SER A 286 14.25 -24.29 2.00
C SER A 286 14.21 -24.12 0.47
N ARG A 287 13.12 -24.56 -0.19
CA ARG A 287 12.93 -24.43 -1.64
C ARG A 287 13.13 -22.98 -2.11
N LEU A 288 13.83 -22.81 -3.23
CA LEU A 288 14.15 -21.52 -3.87
C LEU A 288 14.99 -20.54 -2.99
N GLY A 289 15.64 -21.04 -1.95
CA GLY A 289 16.49 -20.22 -1.09
C GLY A 289 15.77 -19.53 0.06
N TYR A 290 14.46 -19.72 0.22
CA TYR A 290 13.70 -19.12 1.32
C TYR A 290 14.05 -19.71 2.68
N GLN A 291 13.85 -18.91 3.72
CA GLN A 291 14.02 -19.37 5.10
C GLN A 291 13.01 -20.47 5.46
N PRO A 292 13.41 -21.49 6.26
CA PRO A 292 12.51 -22.56 6.67
C PRO A 292 11.37 -22.08 7.58
N THR A 293 11.53 -20.91 8.22
CA THR A 293 10.59 -20.28 9.16
C THR A 293 9.65 -19.27 8.50
N MET A 294 9.73 -19.08 7.16
CA MET A 294 9.01 -18.05 6.40
C MET A 294 7.51 -18.01 6.73
N GLY A 295 6.84 -19.16 6.69
CA GLY A 295 5.40 -19.22 6.95
C GLY A 295 5.04 -18.77 8.37
N THR A 296 5.85 -19.16 9.37
CA THR A 296 5.64 -18.77 10.78
C THR A 296 5.93 -17.29 11.01
N GLU A 297 6.97 -16.75 10.39
CA GLU A 297 7.35 -15.33 10.50
C GLU A 297 6.30 -14.44 9.86
N LEU A 298 5.84 -14.80 8.67
CA LEU A 298 4.76 -14.09 7.98
C LEU A 298 3.46 -14.17 8.78
N ALA A 299 3.10 -15.35 9.31
CA ALA A 299 1.91 -15.51 10.13
C ALA A 299 1.95 -14.67 11.41
N LYS A 300 3.11 -14.57 12.09
CA LYS A 300 3.27 -13.70 13.27
C LYS A 300 2.98 -12.23 12.96
N LEU A 301 3.36 -11.76 11.78
CA LEU A 301 3.06 -10.42 11.33
C LEU A 301 1.57 -10.27 10.97
N GLU A 302 1.07 -11.16 10.11
CA GLU A 302 -0.26 -11.10 9.53
C GLU A 302 -1.39 -11.30 10.55
N GLU A 303 -1.20 -12.15 11.56
CA GLU A 303 -2.22 -12.43 12.57
C GLU A 303 -2.43 -11.28 13.58
N ARG A 304 -1.56 -10.28 13.59
CA ARG A 304 -1.76 -9.03 14.34
C ARG A 304 -2.77 -8.10 13.66
N ILE A 305 -2.91 -8.23 12.33
CA ILE A 305 -3.89 -7.51 11.52
C ILE A 305 -5.25 -8.20 11.72
N ALA A 306 -6.12 -7.57 12.49
CA ALA A 306 -7.39 -8.18 12.87
C ALA A 306 -8.45 -7.13 13.22
N ASN A 307 -9.71 -7.54 13.09
CA ASN A 307 -10.88 -6.87 13.65
C ASN A 307 -11.08 -7.30 15.10
N THR A 308 -11.19 -6.34 16.01
CA THR A 308 -11.44 -6.56 17.43
C THR A 308 -12.67 -5.78 17.90
N ALA A 309 -13.13 -6.03 19.10
CA ALA A 309 -14.23 -5.25 19.68
C ALA A 309 -13.88 -3.76 19.88
N ALA A 310 -12.60 -3.40 19.95
CA ALA A 310 -12.14 -2.04 20.14
C ALA A 310 -12.06 -1.25 18.82
N GLY A 311 -11.68 -1.91 17.73
CA GLY A 311 -11.50 -1.34 16.41
C GLY A 311 -10.92 -2.35 15.44
N ALA A 312 -10.65 -1.95 14.21
CA ALA A 312 -10.12 -2.83 13.18
C ALA A 312 -8.83 -2.27 12.57
N ILE A 313 -7.87 -3.15 12.24
CA ILE A 313 -6.78 -2.83 11.33
C ILE A 313 -7.08 -3.53 10.01
N THR A 314 -7.42 -2.75 8.99
CA THR A 314 -7.59 -3.24 7.62
C THR A 314 -6.29 -3.02 6.87
N SER A 315 -5.72 -4.05 6.26
CA SER A 315 -4.45 -3.92 5.56
C SER A 315 -4.59 -4.09 4.07
N ILE A 316 -3.89 -3.23 3.32
CA ILE A 316 -3.69 -3.36 1.89
C ILE A 316 -2.21 -3.49 1.64
N GLN A 317 -1.81 -4.59 1.05
CA GLN A 317 -0.43 -4.99 0.90
C GLN A 317 -0.05 -5.04 -0.57
N ALA A 318 0.92 -4.23 -0.97
CA ALA A 318 1.51 -4.39 -2.28
C ALA A 318 2.30 -5.72 -2.29
N VAL A 319 1.97 -6.59 -3.22
CA VAL A 319 2.62 -7.87 -3.38
C VAL A 319 3.37 -7.90 -4.70
N TYR A 320 4.66 -8.18 -4.61
CA TYR A 320 5.47 -8.51 -5.78
C TYR A 320 5.53 -10.02 -5.93
N VAL A 321 5.21 -10.52 -7.12
CA VAL A 321 5.30 -11.93 -7.46
C VAL A 321 6.53 -12.12 -8.36
N PRO A 322 7.57 -12.82 -7.90
CA PRO A 322 8.77 -13.06 -8.71
C PRO A 322 8.44 -13.77 -10.00
N ALA A 323 8.92 -13.23 -11.13
CA ALA A 323 8.70 -13.78 -12.48
C ALA A 323 7.21 -14.04 -12.83
N ASP A 324 6.28 -13.37 -12.16
CA ASP A 324 4.82 -13.59 -12.27
C ASP A 324 4.40 -15.06 -11.98
N ASP A 325 5.22 -15.79 -11.21
CA ASP A 325 4.97 -17.18 -10.82
C ASP A 325 4.17 -17.27 -9.53
N LEU A 326 2.88 -17.51 -9.65
CA LEU A 326 1.96 -17.67 -8.52
C LEU A 326 2.22 -18.94 -7.68
N THR A 327 3.08 -19.87 -8.17
CA THR A 327 3.48 -21.08 -7.44
C THR A 327 4.72 -20.87 -6.57
N ASP A 328 5.31 -19.67 -6.61
CA ASP A 328 6.41 -19.29 -5.72
C ASP A 328 5.98 -19.40 -4.25
N PRO A 329 6.78 -20.02 -3.37
CA PRO A 329 6.43 -20.18 -1.95
C PRO A 329 6.04 -18.88 -1.25
N ALA A 330 6.72 -17.77 -1.56
CA ALA A 330 6.38 -16.47 -0.97
C ALA A 330 4.99 -15.99 -1.41
N ALA A 331 4.67 -16.17 -2.69
CA ALA A 331 3.35 -15.84 -3.22
C ALA A 331 2.27 -16.71 -2.57
N VAL A 332 2.45 -18.04 -2.54
CA VAL A 332 1.50 -18.99 -1.95
C VAL A 332 1.23 -18.67 -0.48
N HIS A 333 2.28 -18.43 0.33
CA HIS A 333 2.10 -18.08 1.75
C HIS A 333 1.40 -16.74 1.92
N THR A 334 1.74 -15.72 1.13
CA THR A 334 1.07 -14.42 1.20
C THR A 334 -0.41 -14.55 0.83
N PHE A 335 -0.72 -15.23 -0.29
CA PHE A 335 -2.12 -15.44 -0.73
C PHE A 335 -2.98 -16.14 0.30
N SER A 336 -2.42 -17.06 1.09
CA SER A 336 -3.17 -17.80 2.11
C SER A 336 -3.76 -16.88 3.20
N HIS A 337 -3.12 -15.75 3.47
CA HIS A 337 -3.56 -14.77 4.47
C HIS A 337 -4.56 -13.74 3.93
N LEU A 338 -4.66 -13.58 2.60
CA LEU A 338 -5.49 -12.55 2.00
C LEU A 338 -6.98 -12.90 1.98
N SER A 339 -7.83 -11.92 2.27
CA SER A 339 -9.28 -11.98 2.07
C SER A 339 -9.71 -11.45 0.71
N ALA A 340 -8.91 -10.59 0.07
CA ALA A 340 -9.16 -10.07 -1.27
C ALA A 340 -7.87 -9.90 -2.06
N SER A 341 -7.98 -9.96 -3.40
CA SER A 341 -6.88 -9.75 -4.34
C SER A 341 -7.30 -8.74 -5.40
N ILE A 342 -6.59 -7.61 -5.46
CA ILE A 342 -6.78 -6.56 -6.45
C ILE A 342 -5.64 -6.66 -7.45
N VAL A 343 -5.95 -6.95 -8.71
CA VAL A 343 -4.96 -7.10 -9.78
C VAL A 343 -4.99 -5.87 -10.67
N LEU A 344 -3.86 -5.17 -10.77
CA LEU A 344 -3.66 -4.06 -11.70
C LEU A 344 -3.05 -4.54 -13.00
N SER A 345 -3.65 -4.14 -14.12
CA SER A 345 -3.30 -4.61 -15.46
C SER A 345 -2.67 -3.50 -16.30
N ARG A 346 -1.50 -3.77 -16.90
CA ARG A 346 -0.88 -2.88 -17.89
C ARG A 346 -1.76 -2.71 -19.14
N LYS A 347 -2.49 -3.77 -19.54
CA LYS A 347 -3.44 -3.73 -20.67
C LYS A 347 -4.52 -2.68 -20.41
N LYS A 348 -5.16 -2.73 -19.21
CA LYS A 348 -6.18 -1.73 -18.84
C LYS A 348 -5.61 -0.32 -18.73
N ALA A 349 -4.39 -0.16 -18.21
CA ALA A 349 -3.70 1.13 -18.17
C ALA A 349 -3.44 1.68 -19.58
N SER A 350 -3.01 0.84 -20.54
CA SER A 350 -2.80 1.26 -21.93
C SER A 350 -4.11 1.59 -22.67
N GLU A 351 -5.22 0.98 -22.26
CA GLU A 351 -6.57 1.30 -22.75
C GLU A 351 -7.12 2.60 -22.12
N GLY A 352 -6.37 3.22 -21.20
CA GLY A 352 -6.77 4.45 -20.50
C GLY A 352 -7.85 4.24 -19.44
N LEU A 353 -8.08 3.02 -18.97
CA LEU A 353 -9.07 2.71 -17.94
C LEU A 353 -8.43 2.83 -16.55
N TYR A 354 -8.79 3.86 -15.78
CA TYR A 354 -8.28 4.10 -14.44
C TYR A 354 -9.40 4.17 -13.40
N PRO A 355 -9.22 3.50 -12.21
CA PRO A 355 -8.07 2.67 -11.85
C PRO A 355 -7.92 1.47 -12.78
N ALA A 356 -6.65 1.10 -13.09
CA ALA A 356 -6.35 0.06 -14.08
C ALA A 356 -6.53 -1.38 -13.51
N ILE A 357 -7.65 -1.62 -12.84
CA ILE A 357 -7.98 -2.89 -12.18
C ILE A 357 -8.47 -3.90 -13.23
N ASP A 358 -7.91 -5.10 -13.20
CA ASP A 358 -8.46 -6.25 -13.92
C ASP A 358 -9.60 -6.84 -13.09
N LEU A 359 -10.81 -6.55 -13.50
CA LEU A 359 -12.03 -6.91 -12.76
C LEU A 359 -12.32 -8.41 -12.78
N LEU A 360 -11.80 -9.14 -13.76
CA LEU A 360 -11.99 -10.58 -13.89
C LEU A 360 -10.96 -11.38 -13.11
N GLN A 361 -9.69 -10.92 -13.07
CA GLN A 361 -8.63 -11.56 -12.31
C GLN A 361 -8.67 -11.21 -10.82
N SER A 362 -9.33 -10.13 -10.45
CA SER A 362 -9.48 -9.71 -9.06
C SER A 362 -10.60 -10.48 -8.36
N SER A 363 -10.41 -10.76 -7.07
CA SER A 363 -11.36 -11.57 -6.30
C SER A 363 -11.47 -11.12 -4.84
N SER A 364 -12.59 -11.46 -4.20
CA SER A 364 -12.81 -11.25 -2.77
C SER A 364 -13.59 -12.39 -2.15
N LYS A 365 -13.16 -12.86 -0.98
CA LYS A 365 -13.88 -13.83 -0.15
C LYS A 365 -15.16 -13.24 0.44
N MET A 366 -15.24 -11.91 0.52
CA MET A 366 -16.44 -11.20 1.03
C MET A 366 -17.59 -11.17 0.03
N ALA A 367 -17.33 -11.43 -1.25
CA ALA A 367 -18.34 -11.44 -2.31
C ALA A 367 -19.28 -12.66 -2.22
N THR A 368 -20.03 -12.76 -1.12
CA THR A 368 -21.01 -13.80 -0.84
C THR A 368 -22.36 -13.19 -0.44
N PRO A 369 -23.50 -13.81 -0.79
CA PRO A 369 -24.83 -13.25 -0.49
C PRO A 369 -25.07 -12.98 0.99
N GLY A 370 -24.50 -13.81 1.88
CA GLY A 370 -24.63 -13.67 3.33
C GLY A 370 -23.91 -12.46 3.93
N ILE A 371 -22.95 -11.85 3.22
CA ILE A 371 -22.17 -10.71 3.70
C ILE A 371 -22.61 -9.42 2.99
N ILE A 372 -22.59 -9.42 1.66
CA ILE A 372 -22.88 -8.22 0.85
C ILE A 372 -24.35 -8.08 0.47
N GLY A 373 -25.19 -9.08 0.78
CA GLY A 373 -26.59 -9.11 0.39
C GLY A 373 -26.82 -9.62 -1.05
N GLU A 374 -28.01 -10.14 -1.30
CA GLU A 374 -28.36 -10.78 -2.58
C GLU A 374 -28.31 -9.79 -3.76
N ARG A 375 -28.79 -8.55 -3.57
CA ARG A 375 -28.78 -7.52 -4.63
C ARG A 375 -27.37 -7.27 -5.14
N HIS A 376 -26.44 -6.97 -4.24
CA HIS A 376 -25.06 -6.68 -4.59
C HIS A 376 -24.38 -7.91 -5.22
N TYR A 377 -24.57 -9.09 -4.62
CA TYR A 377 -24.01 -10.34 -5.14
C TYR A 377 -24.48 -10.64 -6.56
N ASN A 378 -25.79 -10.62 -6.80
CA ASN A 378 -26.36 -10.92 -8.13
C ASN A 378 -25.89 -9.90 -9.18
N LEU A 379 -25.81 -8.63 -8.79
CA LEU A 379 -25.31 -7.57 -9.67
C LEU A 379 -23.83 -7.77 -10.02
N ALA A 380 -22.99 -8.07 -9.03
CA ALA A 380 -21.57 -8.36 -9.25
C ALA A 380 -21.37 -9.56 -10.18
N GLN A 381 -22.15 -10.62 -10.03
CA GLN A 381 -22.12 -11.79 -10.91
C GLN A 381 -22.57 -11.44 -12.35
N ALA A 382 -23.61 -10.64 -12.50
CA ALA A 382 -24.09 -10.20 -13.82
C ALA A 382 -23.02 -9.34 -14.54
N ILE A 383 -22.37 -8.44 -13.81
CA ILE A 383 -21.27 -7.62 -14.36
C ILE A 383 -20.10 -8.52 -14.80
N ARG A 384 -19.64 -9.44 -13.92
CA ARG A 384 -18.55 -10.37 -14.25
C ARG A 384 -18.87 -11.22 -15.47
N HIS A 385 -20.08 -11.74 -15.56
CA HIS A 385 -20.54 -12.53 -16.71
C HIS A 385 -20.51 -11.71 -18.01
N THR A 386 -21.06 -10.49 -17.98
CA THR A 386 -21.07 -9.58 -19.13
C THR A 386 -19.65 -9.22 -19.59
N LEU A 387 -18.74 -8.95 -18.63
CA LEU A 387 -17.35 -8.63 -18.95
C LEU A 387 -16.57 -9.85 -19.47
N ALA A 388 -16.81 -11.04 -18.94
CA ALA A 388 -16.18 -12.27 -19.39
C ALA A 388 -16.58 -12.61 -20.83
N GLN A 389 -17.87 -12.57 -21.15
CA GLN A 389 -18.36 -12.74 -22.52
C GLN A 389 -17.80 -11.68 -23.49
N TYR A 390 -17.69 -10.44 -23.03
CA TYR A 390 -17.07 -9.40 -23.86
C TYR A 390 -15.59 -9.67 -24.13
N GLU A 391 -14.81 -10.17 -23.15
CA GLU A 391 -13.41 -10.52 -23.36
C GLU A 391 -13.25 -11.64 -24.41
N GLU A 392 -14.13 -12.65 -24.42
CA GLU A 392 -14.17 -13.69 -25.45
C GLU A 392 -14.49 -13.14 -26.85
N LEU A 393 -15.35 -12.11 -26.94
CA LEU A 393 -15.71 -11.49 -28.21
C LEU A 393 -14.64 -10.52 -28.76
N LYS A 394 -13.68 -10.06 -27.92
CA LYS A 394 -12.67 -9.06 -28.34
C LYS A 394 -11.83 -9.52 -29.53
N ASP A 395 -11.42 -10.79 -29.54
CA ASP A 395 -10.62 -11.33 -30.64
C ASP A 395 -11.43 -11.41 -31.93
N ILE A 396 -12.69 -11.75 -31.85
CA ILE A 396 -13.63 -11.79 -32.98
C ILE A 396 -13.85 -10.37 -33.53
N ILE A 397 -14.05 -9.39 -32.63
CA ILE A 397 -14.23 -8.00 -33.01
C ILE A 397 -12.98 -7.43 -33.70
N ALA A 398 -11.78 -7.81 -33.21
CA ALA A 398 -10.53 -7.36 -33.79
C ALA A 398 -10.30 -7.90 -35.22
N MET A 399 -10.78 -9.12 -35.49
CA MET A 399 -10.64 -9.77 -36.80
C MET A 399 -11.74 -9.40 -37.80
N LEU A 400 -12.98 -9.36 -37.36
CA LEU A 400 -14.15 -9.26 -38.25
C LEU A 400 -14.88 -7.92 -38.17
N GLY A 401 -14.62 -7.13 -37.14
CA GLY A 401 -15.34 -5.88 -36.86
C GLY A 401 -16.65 -6.10 -36.09
N LEU A 402 -17.14 -5.04 -35.48
CA LEU A 402 -18.33 -5.05 -34.63
C LEU A 402 -19.63 -5.35 -35.42
N GLU A 403 -19.65 -4.97 -36.70
CA GLU A 403 -20.82 -5.08 -37.57
C GLU A 403 -21.18 -6.54 -37.93
N GLN A 404 -20.21 -7.44 -37.85
CA GLN A 404 -20.38 -8.87 -38.13
C GLN A 404 -20.96 -9.67 -36.96
N LEU A 405 -21.06 -9.08 -35.78
CA LEU A 405 -21.65 -9.72 -34.62
C LEU A 405 -23.18 -9.80 -34.72
N SER A 406 -23.76 -10.78 -34.06
CA SER A 406 -25.20 -10.84 -33.85
C SER A 406 -25.73 -9.58 -33.15
N VAL A 407 -27.03 -9.33 -33.24
CA VAL A 407 -27.66 -8.18 -32.53
C VAL A 407 -27.46 -8.30 -31.03
N ASP A 408 -27.57 -9.51 -30.49
CA ASP A 408 -27.43 -9.78 -29.06
C ASP A 408 -26.00 -9.57 -28.58
N ASP A 409 -25.01 -10.05 -29.35
CA ASP A 409 -23.58 -9.85 -29.06
C ASP A 409 -23.20 -8.37 -29.14
N ARG A 410 -23.72 -7.62 -30.10
CA ARG A 410 -23.50 -6.17 -30.19
C ARG A 410 -24.06 -5.43 -28.96
N ASN A 411 -25.26 -5.82 -28.52
CA ASN A 411 -25.85 -5.24 -27.31
C ASN A 411 -25.01 -5.57 -26.07
N LEU A 412 -24.54 -6.81 -25.95
CA LEU A 412 -23.65 -7.24 -24.88
C LEU A 412 -22.34 -6.45 -24.88
N VAL A 413 -21.68 -6.31 -26.03
CA VAL A 413 -20.43 -5.54 -26.16
C VAL A 413 -20.65 -4.08 -25.77
N ASN A 414 -21.71 -3.45 -26.24
CA ASN A 414 -22.03 -2.06 -25.91
C ASN A 414 -22.29 -1.88 -24.40
N ARG A 415 -22.99 -2.83 -23.78
CA ARG A 415 -23.25 -2.85 -22.33
C ARG A 415 -21.94 -3.02 -21.56
N ALA A 416 -21.10 -3.97 -21.94
CA ALA A 416 -19.82 -4.24 -21.31
C ALA A 416 -18.88 -3.03 -21.38
N ARG A 417 -18.76 -2.37 -22.54
CA ARG A 417 -17.96 -1.16 -22.71
C ARG A 417 -18.46 0.01 -21.85
N ARG A 418 -19.78 0.18 -21.70
CA ARG A 418 -20.35 1.19 -20.80
C ARG A 418 -20.01 0.86 -19.34
N LEU A 419 -20.09 -0.41 -18.92
CA LEU A 419 -19.70 -0.83 -17.58
C LEU A 419 -18.21 -0.58 -17.30
N GLU A 420 -17.31 -0.98 -18.21
CA GLU A 420 -15.87 -0.72 -18.06
C GLU A 420 -15.60 0.78 -17.90
N ARG A 421 -16.25 1.62 -18.71
CA ARG A 421 -16.11 3.08 -18.64
C ARG A 421 -16.70 3.67 -17.36
N PHE A 422 -17.87 3.20 -16.94
CA PHE A 422 -18.52 3.66 -15.70
C PHE A 422 -17.72 3.30 -14.46
N LEU A 423 -17.05 2.15 -14.44
CA LEU A 423 -16.20 1.73 -13.33
C LEU A 423 -14.86 2.49 -13.27
N THR A 424 -14.53 3.32 -14.27
CA THR A 424 -13.45 4.30 -14.14
C THR A 424 -13.89 5.46 -13.26
N GLN A 425 -12.93 6.08 -12.56
CA GLN A 425 -13.20 7.14 -11.60
C GLN A 425 -12.04 8.14 -11.54
N PRO A 426 -12.32 9.46 -11.57
CA PRO A 426 -11.28 10.45 -11.36
C PRO A 426 -10.92 10.52 -9.88
N PHE A 427 -9.64 10.50 -9.56
CA PHE A 427 -9.12 10.51 -8.20
C PHE A 427 -8.74 11.92 -7.76
N PHE A 428 -8.90 12.22 -6.47
CA PHE A 428 -8.49 13.49 -5.87
C PHE A 428 -6.98 13.68 -5.99
N THR A 429 -6.23 12.60 -5.84
CA THR A 429 -4.77 12.61 -5.89
C THR A 429 -4.20 12.83 -7.30
N THR A 430 -5.01 12.69 -8.35
CA THR A 430 -4.57 12.86 -9.74
C THR A 430 -5.05 14.16 -10.41
N VAL A 431 -5.69 15.05 -9.67
CA VAL A 431 -6.24 16.32 -10.22
C VAL A 431 -5.18 17.13 -10.96
N GLN A 432 -3.95 17.20 -10.43
CA GLN A 432 -2.85 17.96 -11.02
C GLN A 432 -2.40 17.41 -12.39
N PHE A 433 -2.58 16.11 -12.64
CA PHE A 433 -2.15 15.45 -13.87
C PHE A 433 -3.31 15.28 -14.87
N SER A 434 -4.50 14.97 -14.36
CA SER A 434 -5.68 14.69 -15.19
C SER A 434 -6.50 15.93 -15.53
N GLY A 435 -6.40 16.99 -14.73
CA GLY A 435 -7.27 18.17 -14.79
C GLY A 435 -8.73 17.87 -14.40
N LEU A 436 -9.05 16.64 -14.02
CA LEU A 436 -10.38 16.22 -13.60
C LEU A 436 -10.51 16.34 -12.08
N LYS A 437 -11.62 16.95 -11.63
CA LYS A 437 -11.94 17.00 -10.20
C LYS A 437 -12.18 15.57 -9.67
N GLY A 438 -11.50 15.19 -8.60
CA GLY A 438 -11.67 13.91 -7.93
C GLY A 438 -13.12 13.71 -7.44
N LYS A 439 -13.56 12.47 -7.40
CA LYS A 439 -14.91 12.07 -6.99
C LYS A 439 -14.85 10.82 -6.15
N GLU A 440 -15.45 10.88 -5.00
CA GLU A 440 -15.76 9.74 -4.18
C GLU A 440 -17.19 9.27 -4.47
N VAL A 441 -17.43 7.97 -4.54
CA VAL A 441 -18.73 7.42 -4.91
C VAL A 441 -19.17 6.40 -3.86
N GLY A 442 -20.35 6.62 -3.30
CA GLY A 442 -20.95 5.68 -2.36
C GLY A 442 -21.30 4.33 -3.03
N LEU A 443 -21.29 3.26 -2.23
CA LEU A 443 -21.58 1.92 -2.72
C LEU A 443 -22.96 1.82 -3.39
N ASP A 444 -23.99 2.41 -2.78
CA ASP A 444 -25.36 2.37 -3.33
C ASP A 444 -25.47 3.09 -4.68
N ASP A 445 -24.78 4.23 -4.84
CA ASP A 445 -24.75 4.96 -6.11
C ASP A 445 -24.01 4.19 -7.20
N ALA A 446 -22.93 3.50 -6.82
CA ALA A 446 -22.18 2.64 -7.73
C ALA A 446 -23.02 1.43 -8.18
N LEU A 447 -23.73 0.77 -7.25
CA LEU A 447 -24.63 -0.35 -7.55
C LEU A 447 -25.80 0.09 -8.44
N ASN A 448 -26.45 1.21 -8.10
CA ASN A 448 -27.56 1.78 -8.90
C ASN A 448 -27.09 2.08 -10.34
N GLY A 449 -25.90 2.65 -10.49
CA GLY A 449 -25.33 2.94 -11.80
C GLY A 449 -25.12 1.69 -12.64
N CYS A 450 -24.51 0.66 -12.06
CA CYS A 450 -24.30 -0.63 -12.74
C CYS A 450 -25.62 -1.32 -13.12
N GLU A 451 -26.61 -1.33 -12.21
CA GLU A 451 -27.91 -1.93 -12.44
C GLU A 451 -28.64 -1.29 -13.62
N ARG A 452 -28.68 0.05 -13.68
CA ARG A 452 -29.29 0.80 -14.78
C ARG A 452 -28.60 0.61 -16.12
N ILE A 453 -27.26 0.44 -16.12
CA ILE A 453 -26.50 0.10 -17.33
C ILE A 453 -26.84 -1.32 -17.80
N LEU A 454 -26.93 -2.30 -16.89
CA LEU A 454 -27.31 -3.67 -17.22
C LEU A 454 -28.76 -3.76 -17.74
N ALA A 455 -29.66 -2.88 -17.28
CA ALA A 455 -31.03 -2.75 -17.77
C ALA A 455 -31.14 -2.01 -19.11
N ASP A 456 -30.03 -1.64 -19.76
CA ASP A 456 -29.99 -0.92 -21.03
C ASP A 456 -30.68 0.46 -21.03
N GLU A 457 -30.85 1.11 -19.85
CA GLU A 457 -31.49 2.44 -19.76
C GLU A 457 -30.77 3.50 -20.63
N PHE A 458 -29.48 3.33 -20.83
CA PHE A 458 -28.64 4.32 -21.50
C PHE A 458 -28.15 3.88 -22.89
N LYS A 459 -28.88 3.01 -23.57
CA LYS A 459 -28.49 2.47 -24.89
C LYS A 459 -28.21 3.55 -25.94
N ASP A 460 -28.86 4.72 -25.83
CA ASP A 460 -28.76 5.82 -26.78
C ASP A 460 -27.59 6.80 -26.47
N LEU A 461 -26.89 6.61 -25.34
CA LEU A 461 -25.74 7.42 -24.97
C LEU A 461 -24.42 6.76 -25.45
N PRO A 462 -23.48 7.59 -25.95
CA PRO A 462 -22.16 7.08 -26.35
C PRO A 462 -21.37 6.56 -25.13
N GLU A 463 -20.56 5.54 -25.32
CA GLU A 463 -19.74 4.95 -24.25
C GLU A 463 -18.81 5.97 -23.55
N SER A 464 -18.37 7.01 -24.30
CA SER A 464 -17.52 8.08 -23.76
C SER A 464 -18.21 8.95 -22.70
N ALA A 465 -19.54 8.94 -22.62
CA ALA A 465 -20.27 9.67 -21.58
C ALA A 465 -20.07 9.08 -20.18
N PHE A 466 -19.76 7.77 -20.11
CA PHE A 466 -19.58 7.04 -18.86
C PHE A 466 -18.14 7.10 -18.32
N TYR A 467 -17.20 7.63 -19.10
CA TYR A 467 -15.79 7.66 -18.74
C TYR A 467 -15.49 8.76 -17.73
N MET A 468 -14.80 8.39 -16.62
CA MET A 468 -14.40 9.31 -15.54
C MET A 468 -15.55 10.16 -15.00
N ILE A 469 -16.66 9.51 -14.66
CA ILE A 469 -17.78 10.12 -13.94
C ILE A 469 -17.87 9.56 -12.51
N GLY A 470 -18.56 10.24 -11.62
CA GLY A 470 -18.91 9.74 -10.29
C GLY A 470 -20.19 8.90 -10.36
N ILE A 471 -21.33 9.54 -10.18
CA ILE A 471 -22.66 8.90 -10.25
C ILE A 471 -23.14 8.81 -11.69
N ILE A 472 -24.08 7.85 -11.92
CA ILE A 472 -24.55 7.52 -13.27
C ILE A 472 -25.28 8.67 -13.97
N ASP A 473 -25.95 9.56 -13.22
CA ASP A 473 -26.74 10.67 -13.82
C ASP A 473 -25.85 11.71 -14.51
N GLU A 474 -24.58 11.81 -14.14
CA GLU A 474 -23.60 12.65 -14.86
C GLU A 474 -23.40 12.22 -16.32
N ALA A 475 -23.66 10.95 -16.66
CA ALA A 475 -23.59 10.48 -18.04
C ALA A 475 -24.58 11.20 -18.95
N LYS A 476 -25.78 11.55 -18.42
CA LYS A 476 -26.80 12.31 -19.17
C LYS A 476 -26.32 13.74 -19.45
N GLU A 477 -25.70 14.38 -18.46
CA GLU A 477 -25.15 15.73 -18.59
C GLU A 477 -24.01 15.79 -19.62
N LYS A 478 -23.06 14.83 -19.55
CA LYS A 478 -21.97 14.71 -20.52
C LYS A 478 -22.46 14.38 -21.92
N GLY A 479 -23.47 13.54 -22.06
CA GLY A 479 -24.09 13.17 -23.34
C GLY A 479 -24.82 14.35 -24.00
N ALA A 480 -25.48 15.18 -23.20
CA ALA A 480 -26.17 16.39 -23.69
C ALA A 480 -25.18 17.51 -24.10
N GLY A 481 -24.04 17.63 -23.40
CA GLY A 481 -22.99 18.61 -23.74
C GLY A 481 -22.33 18.34 -25.09
N LYS A 482 -22.02 17.08 -25.41
CA LYS A 482 -21.42 16.70 -26.71
C LYS A 482 -22.35 16.90 -27.88
N LYS A 483 -23.65 16.67 -27.72
CA LYS A 483 -24.64 16.97 -28.80
C LYS A 483 -24.70 18.47 -29.16
N LYS A 484 -24.38 19.38 -28.22
CA LYS A 484 -24.31 20.81 -28.48
C LYS A 484 -23.02 21.23 -29.19
N ASP A 485 -21.89 20.57 -28.90
CA ASP A 485 -20.61 20.87 -29.58
C ASP A 485 -20.58 20.29 -31.00
N ASP A 486 -21.11 19.09 -31.22
CA ASP A 486 -21.24 18.50 -32.57
C ASP A 486 -22.23 19.29 -33.48
N SER A 487 -23.25 19.91 -32.89
CA SER A 487 -24.17 20.79 -33.65
C SER A 487 -23.50 22.12 -34.03
N LYS A 488 -22.69 22.72 -33.15
CA LYS A 488 -21.93 23.94 -33.46
C LYS A 488 -20.84 23.70 -34.51
N ASN A 489 -20.13 22.60 -34.47
CA ASN A 489 -19.12 22.23 -35.47
C ASN A 489 -19.72 21.91 -36.86
N LYS A 490 -21.00 21.49 -36.93
CA LYS A 490 -21.71 21.30 -38.21
C LYS A 490 -22.21 22.58 -38.80
N ASP A 491 -22.57 23.57 -37.98
CA ASP A 491 -22.98 24.88 -38.46
C ASP A 491 -21.76 25.72 -38.91
N ASP A 492 -20.61 25.62 -38.25
CA ASP A 492 -19.37 26.27 -38.67
C ASP A 492 -18.75 25.67 -39.95
N SER A 493 -19.00 24.38 -40.25
CA SER A 493 -18.56 23.76 -41.51
C SER A 493 -19.45 24.12 -42.69
N LYS A 494 -20.74 24.36 -42.48
CA LYS A 494 -21.65 24.85 -43.57
C LYS A 494 -21.39 26.29 -43.94
N ASN A 495 -20.99 27.14 -43.00
CA ASN A 495 -20.66 28.55 -43.29
C ASN A 495 -19.29 28.77 -43.96
N LYS A 496 -18.46 27.72 -44.09
CA LYS A 496 -17.17 27.79 -44.80
C LYS A 496 -17.22 27.33 -46.25
N ASP A 497 -18.27 26.65 -46.71
CA ASP A 497 -18.43 26.22 -48.09
C ASP A 497 -19.16 27.28 -48.98
N ASP A 498 -19.93 28.19 -48.38
CA ASP A 498 -20.63 29.25 -49.14
C ASP A 498 -19.75 30.49 -49.44
N SER A 499 -18.45 30.49 -49.10
CA SER A 499 -17.56 31.65 -49.34
C SER A 499 -16.43 31.38 -50.35
N LYS A 500 -16.59 30.40 -51.25
CA LYS A 500 -15.61 30.07 -52.29
C LYS A 500 -16.21 30.06 -53.72
N GLU A 501 -17.06 30.99 -54.04
CA GLU A 501 -17.38 31.33 -55.44
C GLU A 501 -17.35 32.85 -55.60
N GLU A 502 -16.16 33.39 -55.92
CA GLU A 502 -15.92 34.61 -56.68
C GLU A 502 -14.41 34.92 -56.68
N VAL A 503 -13.69 34.36 -57.61
CA VAL A 503 -12.42 34.94 -58.05
C VAL A 503 -12.39 34.87 -59.57
N THR A 504 -12.72 36.00 -60.17
CA THR A 504 -12.61 36.37 -61.58
C THR A 504 -11.17 36.21 -62.08
N GLU A 505 -11.06 35.64 -63.29
CA GLU A 505 -9.90 35.63 -64.17
C GLU A 505 -9.31 37.03 -64.38
N VAL A 506 -8.01 37.18 -64.25
CA VAL A 506 -7.22 38.20 -64.90
C VAL A 506 -6.00 37.52 -65.52
N GLN A 507 -5.95 37.56 -66.86
CA GLN A 507 -4.84 37.11 -67.68
C GLN A 507 -3.65 38.11 -67.70
N PRO A 508 -2.46 37.67 -68.08
CA PRO A 508 -1.19 38.35 -67.91
C PRO A 508 -0.88 39.30 -69.13
N LYS A 509 -0.16 40.34 -68.83
CA LYS A 509 0.77 40.99 -69.78
C LYS A 509 2.15 41.04 -69.18
#